data_fba59dfe0701a1a8427c6c2220abcf98
#
_entry.id   fba59dfe0701a1a8427c6c2220abcf98
#
_cell.length_a   1.000
_cell.length_b   1.000
_cell.length_c   1.000
_cell.angle_alpha   90.00
_cell.angle_beta   90.00
_cell.angle_gamma   90.00
#
_symmetry.space_group_name_H-M   'P 1'
#
loop_
_entity.id
_entity.type
_entity.pdbx_description
1 polymer ?
#
loop_
_entity_poly.entity_id
_entity_poly.type
_entity_poly.pdbx_seq_one_letter_code
_entity_poly.pdbx_strand_id
1 'polypeptide(L)'
;MINRKEFVLGLAVAVAVLMLRPAFAQTTTAADTKRGFLDRPGCRIYYEVTGSGPAIIFAHGIGSNHLTWWQQVPHFSGRYTCVTFGHRGYLPGSEIPAGPDPRDFAGDLAALIAHLQLSDVRLVAQSMGGWTCLEYTLSFPHNVRALVLASTCGTIHMPSVRLADPQRLTDWNLKAAAARADMQRRGISPPAGERMAREQPALHFLYQAIGSTTTTFDREELRKRIRAMATRPPEVLRNLAMPTLFITGDEDMSYPPFLSDALAPLMPNAKVEQVHEAGHSVYYERASIFNQLVGRFLAARGEGR
;
A
#
# COMPACT_ATOMS: atom_id res chain seq x y z
N MET A 1 -24.26 -69.86 27.79
CA MET A 1 -25.49 -69.46 27.05
C MET A 1 -25.63 -67.96 27.25
N ILE A 2 -25.10 -67.19 26.35
CA ILE A 2 -25.14 -65.71 26.42
C ILE A 2 -26.37 -65.30 25.64
N ASN A 3 -27.21 -64.50 26.27
CA ASN A 3 -28.56 -64.14 25.88
C ASN A 3 -28.55 -63.15 24.70
N ARG A 4 -29.20 -63.54 23.62
CA ARG A 4 -29.21 -62.90 22.32
C ARG A 4 -30.03 -61.58 22.25
N LYS A 5 -30.32 -60.92 23.35
CA LYS A 5 -31.21 -59.77 23.41
C LYS A 5 -30.54 -58.42 23.76
N GLU A 6 -29.25 -58.37 23.92
CA GLU A 6 -28.56 -57.11 24.22
C GLU A 6 -27.75 -56.50 23.06
N PHE A 7 -28.01 -56.94 21.82
CA PHE A 7 -27.25 -56.50 20.63
C PHE A 7 -28.03 -55.59 19.72
N VAL A 8 -29.07 -54.93 20.18
CA VAL A 8 -29.89 -54.02 19.31
C VAL A 8 -30.12 -52.65 20.02
N LEU A 9 -29.13 -52.14 20.70
CA LEU A 9 -29.09 -50.70 21.00
C LEU A 9 -27.69 -50.13 20.67
N GLY A 10 -27.26 -50.44 19.46
CA GLY A 10 -26.16 -49.73 18.82
C GLY A 10 -26.64 -48.35 18.37
N LEU A 11 -26.31 -47.38 19.17
CA LEU A 11 -26.52 -45.96 18.97
C LEU A 11 -26.05 -45.53 17.59
N ALA A 12 -26.95 -45.32 16.64
CA ALA A 12 -26.69 -44.54 15.43
C ALA A 12 -26.61 -43.07 15.87
N VAL A 13 -25.48 -42.66 16.41
CA VAL A 13 -25.12 -41.27 16.47
C VAL A 13 -24.72 -40.87 15.06
N ALA A 14 -25.70 -40.45 14.29
CA ALA A 14 -25.44 -39.69 13.07
C ALA A 14 -24.79 -38.40 13.47
N VAL A 15 -23.45 -38.35 13.43
CA VAL A 15 -22.69 -37.12 13.44
C VAL A 15 -23.02 -36.40 12.15
N ALA A 16 -24.03 -35.55 12.19
CA ALA A 16 -24.24 -34.54 11.19
C ALA A 16 -23.07 -33.56 11.31
N VAL A 17 -21.96 -33.85 10.63
CA VAL A 17 -20.94 -32.87 10.33
C VAL A 17 -21.62 -31.86 9.40
N LEU A 18 -22.20 -30.81 10.02
CA LEU A 18 -22.54 -29.60 9.26
C LEU A 18 -21.20 -29.09 8.70
N MET A 19 -20.96 -29.43 7.45
CA MET A 19 -19.99 -28.74 6.62
C MET A 19 -20.48 -27.28 6.51
N LEU A 20 -20.10 -26.46 7.46
CA LEU A 20 -20.10 -25.01 7.27
C LEU A 20 -19.13 -24.75 6.12
N ARG A 21 -19.66 -24.81 4.89
CA ARG A 21 -18.96 -24.26 3.73
C ARG A 21 -18.71 -22.81 4.06
N PRO A 22 -17.44 -22.34 4.08
CA PRO A 22 -17.21 -20.92 4.17
C PRO A 22 -17.93 -20.28 2.98
N ALA A 23 -18.87 -19.38 3.27
CA ALA A 23 -19.70 -18.69 2.28
C ALA A 23 -18.91 -17.65 1.46
N PHE A 24 -17.67 -17.95 1.10
CA PHE A 24 -16.79 -17.10 0.29
C PHE A 24 -16.00 -17.91 -0.74
N ALA A 25 -16.69 -18.80 -1.44
CA ALA A 25 -16.22 -19.18 -2.77
C ALA A 25 -17.10 -18.45 -3.79
N GLN A 26 -16.98 -17.11 -3.86
CA GLN A 26 -17.26 -16.47 -5.13
C GLN A 26 -16.19 -16.99 -6.09
N THR A 27 -16.60 -17.82 -7.05
CA THR A 27 -15.84 -18.05 -8.28
C THR A 27 -15.74 -16.68 -8.95
N THR A 28 -14.73 -15.90 -8.57
CA THR A 28 -14.32 -14.75 -9.36
C THR A 28 -13.75 -15.35 -10.65
N THR A 29 -14.53 -15.35 -11.71
CA THR A 29 -13.97 -15.33 -13.06
C THR A 29 -12.89 -14.27 -13.02
N ALA A 30 -11.66 -14.62 -13.40
CA ALA A 30 -10.55 -13.69 -13.41
C ALA A 30 -11.04 -12.42 -14.11
N ALA A 31 -11.14 -11.30 -13.36
CA ALA A 31 -11.64 -10.07 -13.93
C ALA A 31 -10.70 -9.68 -15.06
N ASP A 32 -11.24 -9.39 -16.25
CA ASP A 32 -10.45 -8.97 -17.40
C ASP A 32 -9.59 -7.77 -17.02
N THR A 33 -8.28 -7.94 -17.11
CA THR A 33 -7.32 -6.86 -16.86
C THR A 33 -7.01 -6.15 -18.17
N LYS A 34 -7.42 -4.91 -18.27
CA LYS A 34 -7.04 -4.01 -19.38
C LYS A 34 -5.66 -3.42 -19.08
N ARG A 35 -4.78 -3.45 -20.06
CA ARG A 35 -3.41 -2.94 -19.98
C ARG A 35 -3.22 -1.83 -20.97
N GLY A 36 -2.45 -0.80 -20.61
CA GLY A 36 -2.21 0.32 -21.49
C GLY A 36 -0.99 1.13 -21.12
N PHE A 37 -0.73 2.11 -21.99
CA PHE A 37 0.30 3.10 -21.77
C PHE A 37 -0.31 4.50 -21.88
N LEU A 38 0.11 5.38 -21.01
CA LEU A 38 -0.19 6.80 -21.05
C LEU A 38 1.06 7.54 -21.52
N ASP A 39 0.96 8.27 -22.65
CA ASP A 39 2.03 9.11 -23.14
C ASP A 39 2.13 10.39 -22.29
N ARG A 40 3.34 10.68 -21.84
CA ARG A 40 3.68 11.88 -21.08
C ARG A 40 4.90 12.54 -21.71
N PRO A 41 5.15 13.82 -21.47
CA PRO A 41 6.39 14.46 -21.95
C PRO A 41 7.62 13.66 -21.51
N GLY A 42 8.37 13.15 -22.48
CA GLY A 42 9.61 12.40 -22.27
C GLY A 42 9.46 10.95 -21.77
N CYS A 43 8.25 10.41 -21.62
CA CYS A 43 8.08 9.02 -21.19
C CYS A 43 6.69 8.47 -21.50
N ARG A 44 6.56 7.14 -21.35
CA ARG A 44 5.28 6.42 -21.31
C ARG A 44 5.11 5.75 -19.96
N ILE A 45 3.94 5.89 -19.37
CA ILE A 45 3.57 5.30 -18.09
C ILE A 45 2.71 4.07 -18.38
N TYR A 46 3.12 2.92 -17.85
CA TYR A 46 2.33 1.69 -17.93
C TYR A 46 1.28 1.66 -16.84
N TYR A 47 0.07 1.18 -17.16
CA TYR A 47 -1.00 0.96 -16.21
C TYR A 47 -1.81 -0.31 -16.50
N GLU A 48 -2.46 -0.83 -15.46
CA GLU A 48 -3.44 -1.90 -15.54
C GLU A 48 -4.74 -1.48 -14.85
N VAL A 49 -5.87 -1.92 -15.42
CA VAL A 49 -7.22 -1.68 -14.89
C VAL A 49 -7.93 -3.01 -14.77
N THR A 50 -8.36 -3.38 -13.55
CA THR A 50 -9.01 -4.65 -13.26
C THR A 50 -10.29 -4.42 -12.45
N GLY A 51 -11.38 -5.07 -12.85
CA GLY A 51 -12.67 -4.96 -12.16
C GLY A 51 -13.52 -3.79 -12.64
N SER A 52 -14.60 -3.53 -11.91
CA SER A 52 -15.57 -2.47 -12.20
C SER A 52 -16.15 -1.90 -10.91
N GLY A 53 -16.67 -0.68 -10.98
CA GLY A 53 -17.21 0.07 -9.84
C GLY A 53 -16.39 1.31 -9.51
N PRO A 54 -16.50 1.85 -8.30
CA PRO A 54 -15.73 3.03 -7.87
C PRO A 54 -14.21 2.81 -7.98
N ALA A 55 -13.46 3.84 -8.36
CA ALA A 55 -12.03 3.70 -8.63
C ALA A 55 -11.18 3.65 -7.35
N ILE A 56 -10.27 2.68 -7.28
CA ILE A 56 -9.11 2.66 -6.36
C ILE A 56 -7.84 2.71 -7.21
N ILE A 57 -6.96 3.65 -6.90
CA ILE A 57 -5.66 3.78 -7.56
C ILE A 57 -4.56 3.44 -6.57
N PHE A 58 -3.70 2.51 -6.92
CA PHE A 58 -2.61 2.02 -6.09
C PHE A 58 -1.28 2.60 -6.55
N ALA A 59 -0.65 3.41 -5.71
CA ALA A 59 0.64 4.06 -5.97
C ALA A 59 1.77 3.38 -5.19
N HIS A 60 2.72 2.80 -5.92
CA HIS A 60 3.80 1.96 -5.37
C HIS A 60 4.96 2.74 -4.75
N GLY A 61 5.77 2.04 -3.94
CA GLY A 61 7.01 2.54 -3.35
C GLY A 61 8.21 2.48 -4.31
N ILE A 62 9.32 3.09 -3.90
CA ILE A 62 10.53 3.27 -4.73
C ILE A 62 11.19 1.97 -5.20
N GLY A 63 11.05 0.89 -4.44
CA GLY A 63 11.67 -0.41 -4.75
C GLY A 63 10.77 -1.38 -5.50
N SER A 64 9.63 -0.92 -6.04
CA SER A 64 8.60 -1.79 -6.63
C SER A 64 7.96 -1.15 -7.86
N ASN A 65 6.95 -1.78 -8.44
CA ASN A 65 6.14 -1.26 -9.54
C ASN A 65 4.67 -1.68 -9.38
N HIS A 66 3.89 -1.59 -10.45
CA HIS A 66 2.47 -1.98 -10.48
C HIS A 66 2.22 -3.41 -9.96
N LEU A 67 3.13 -4.36 -10.18
CA LEU A 67 2.99 -5.76 -9.77
C LEU A 67 2.98 -5.96 -8.25
N THR A 68 3.50 -5.02 -7.48
CA THR A 68 3.56 -5.13 -6.02
C THR A 68 2.18 -5.25 -5.37
N TRP A 69 1.12 -4.84 -6.09
CA TRP A 69 -0.27 -4.86 -5.64
C TRP A 69 -1.04 -6.15 -5.97
N TRP A 70 -0.31 -7.22 -6.31
CA TRP A 70 -0.89 -8.51 -6.74
C TRP A 70 -1.83 -9.16 -5.73
N GLN A 71 -1.72 -8.83 -4.44
CA GLN A 71 -2.60 -9.30 -3.38
C GLN A 71 -3.82 -8.38 -3.15
N GLN A 72 -3.72 -7.10 -3.53
CA GLN A 72 -4.78 -6.12 -3.36
C GLN A 72 -5.76 -6.15 -4.54
N VAL A 73 -5.24 -6.19 -5.75
CA VAL A 73 -6.07 -6.19 -6.96
C VAL A 73 -7.13 -7.30 -6.95
N PRO A 74 -6.80 -8.59 -6.74
CA PRO A 74 -7.82 -9.65 -6.68
C PRO A 74 -8.82 -9.48 -5.54
N HIS A 75 -8.38 -8.89 -4.41
CA HIS A 75 -9.24 -8.68 -3.25
C HIS A 75 -10.30 -7.59 -3.50
N PHE A 76 -9.91 -6.50 -4.17
CA PHE A 76 -10.78 -5.34 -4.36
C PHE A 76 -11.54 -5.34 -5.69
N SER A 77 -11.05 -6.01 -6.75
CA SER A 77 -11.59 -5.92 -8.12
C SER A 77 -13.01 -6.45 -8.28
N GLY A 78 -13.51 -7.24 -7.34
CA GLY A 78 -14.91 -7.68 -7.33
C GLY A 78 -15.93 -6.56 -7.04
N ARG A 79 -15.48 -5.40 -6.52
CA ARG A 79 -16.35 -4.27 -6.14
C ARG A 79 -15.82 -2.91 -6.59
N TYR A 80 -14.59 -2.85 -7.06
CA TYR A 80 -13.90 -1.62 -7.42
C TYR A 80 -13.20 -1.74 -8.76
N THR A 81 -13.07 -0.64 -9.47
CA THR A 81 -12.12 -0.49 -10.56
C THR A 81 -10.75 -0.27 -9.95
N CYS A 82 -9.92 -1.31 -9.94
CA CYS A 82 -8.55 -1.27 -9.41
C CYS A 82 -7.58 -0.81 -10.50
N VAL A 83 -6.92 0.32 -10.28
CA VAL A 83 -5.89 0.84 -11.18
C VAL A 83 -4.53 0.71 -10.52
N THR A 84 -3.61 0.01 -11.16
CA THR A 84 -2.19 -0.01 -10.79
C THR A 84 -1.36 0.62 -11.91
N PHE A 85 -0.30 1.30 -11.58
CA PHE A 85 0.57 1.95 -12.58
C PHE A 85 2.02 1.94 -12.13
N GLY A 86 2.95 2.04 -13.08
CA GLY A 86 4.34 2.36 -12.82
C GLY A 86 4.54 3.88 -12.83
N HIS A 87 5.23 4.45 -11.85
CA HIS A 87 5.68 5.83 -11.96
C HIS A 87 6.59 5.99 -13.21
N ARG A 88 6.74 7.23 -13.73
CA ARG A 88 7.67 7.47 -14.84
C ARG A 88 9.07 6.91 -14.55
N GLY A 89 9.69 6.30 -15.53
CA GLY A 89 10.98 5.62 -15.40
C GLY A 89 10.89 4.18 -14.86
N TYR A 90 9.70 3.71 -14.47
CA TYR A 90 9.50 2.34 -13.99
C TYR A 90 8.97 1.43 -15.08
N LEU A 91 9.62 0.27 -15.25
CA LEU A 91 9.23 -0.73 -16.23
C LEU A 91 7.88 -1.40 -15.89
N PRO A 92 7.08 -1.76 -16.91
CA PRO A 92 7.37 -1.78 -18.34
C PRO A 92 7.10 -0.45 -19.08
N GLY A 93 7.01 0.68 -18.37
CA GLY A 93 7.00 2.02 -18.96
C GLY A 93 8.34 2.37 -19.61
N SER A 94 8.51 3.64 -20.01
CA SER A 94 9.77 4.09 -20.60
C SER A 94 10.90 4.12 -19.57
N GLU A 95 12.07 3.71 -19.99
CA GLU A 95 13.29 3.95 -19.22
C GLU A 95 13.64 5.44 -19.17
N ILE A 96 14.15 5.89 -18.06
CA ILE A 96 14.73 7.22 -17.86
C ILE A 96 16.08 7.01 -17.15
N PRO A 97 17.17 6.78 -17.89
CA PRO A 97 18.47 6.39 -17.31
C PRO A 97 19.02 7.38 -16.27
N ALA A 98 18.77 8.69 -16.47
CA ALA A 98 19.14 9.74 -15.51
C ALA A 98 18.24 9.75 -14.23
N GLY A 99 17.26 8.85 -14.19
CA GLY A 99 16.21 8.83 -13.17
C GLY A 99 15.15 9.91 -13.39
N PRO A 100 13.91 9.65 -12.97
CA PRO A 100 12.81 10.60 -13.11
C PRO A 100 12.94 11.79 -12.15
N ASP A 101 12.29 12.89 -12.52
CA ASP A 101 12.02 13.98 -11.59
C ASP A 101 10.74 13.66 -10.79
N PRO A 102 10.80 13.48 -9.47
CA PRO A 102 9.62 13.15 -8.69
C PRO A 102 8.59 14.29 -8.60
N ARG A 103 8.95 15.52 -8.99
CA ARG A 103 8.01 16.65 -9.07
C ARG A 103 6.93 16.43 -10.13
N ASP A 104 7.20 15.59 -11.12
CA ASP A 104 6.25 15.25 -12.18
C ASP A 104 5.20 14.20 -11.76
N PHE A 105 5.44 13.45 -10.68
CA PHE A 105 4.62 12.28 -10.31
C PHE A 105 3.14 12.60 -10.07
N ALA A 106 2.85 13.72 -9.40
CA ALA A 106 1.46 14.13 -9.16
C ALA A 106 0.76 14.56 -10.46
N GLY A 107 1.47 15.23 -11.35
CA GLY A 107 0.97 15.59 -12.68
C GLY A 107 0.72 14.36 -13.57
N ASP A 108 1.54 13.32 -13.42
CA ASP A 108 1.33 12.05 -14.11
C ASP A 108 0.09 11.31 -13.59
N LEU A 109 -0.09 11.30 -12.27
CA LEU A 109 -1.30 10.73 -11.67
C LEU A 109 -2.55 11.48 -12.14
N ALA A 110 -2.50 12.81 -12.19
CA ALA A 110 -3.62 13.63 -12.71
C ALA A 110 -3.94 13.28 -14.17
N ALA A 111 -2.92 13.14 -15.00
CA ALA A 111 -3.09 12.75 -16.39
C ALA A 111 -3.65 11.33 -16.55
N LEU A 112 -3.22 10.37 -15.70
CA LEU A 112 -3.75 9.00 -15.70
C LEU A 112 -5.24 8.98 -15.32
N ILE A 113 -5.62 9.73 -14.29
CA ILE A 113 -7.00 9.87 -13.85
C ILE A 113 -7.88 10.45 -14.97
N ALA A 114 -7.40 11.50 -15.64
CA ALA A 114 -8.09 12.12 -16.76
C ALA A 114 -8.18 11.17 -17.99
N HIS A 115 -7.09 10.49 -18.34
CA HIS A 115 -7.03 9.53 -19.44
C HIS A 115 -8.03 8.38 -19.26
N LEU A 116 -8.17 7.88 -18.03
CA LEU A 116 -9.10 6.81 -17.68
C LEU A 116 -10.52 7.33 -17.35
N GLN A 117 -10.75 8.64 -17.46
CA GLN A 117 -12.03 9.31 -17.18
C GLN A 117 -12.58 8.97 -15.79
N LEU A 118 -11.70 8.88 -14.78
CA LEU A 118 -12.07 8.56 -13.42
C LEU A 118 -12.49 9.82 -12.63
N SER A 119 -13.47 9.66 -11.78
CA SER A 119 -13.92 10.65 -10.81
C SER A 119 -13.99 10.03 -9.40
N ASP A 120 -14.02 10.86 -8.37
CA ASP A 120 -14.15 10.42 -6.97
C ASP A 120 -13.20 9.28 -6.60
N VAL A 121 -11.92 9.45 -6.93
CA VAL A 121 -10.93 8.39 -6.79
C VAL A 121 -10.56 8.12 -5.33
N ARG A 122 -10.27 6.88 -5.03
CA ARG A 122 -9.66 6.46 -3.77
C ARG A 122 -8.20 6.17 -4.03
N LEU A 123 -7.34 6.83 -3.29
CA LEU A 123 -5.89 6.69 -3.45
C LEU A 123 -5.33 5.80 -2.34
N VAL A 124 -4.62 4.76 -2.72
CA VAL A 124 -3.90 3.86 -1.80
C VAL A 124 -2.42 3.95 -2.13
N ALA A 125 -1.68 4.58 -1.26
CA ALA A 125 -0.28 4.92 -1.47
C ALA A 125 0.63 4.21 -0.47
N GLN A 126 1.75 3.67 -0.96
CA GLN A 126 2.80 3.11 -0.11
C GLN A 126 4.11 3.88 -0.32
N SER A 127 4.77 4.28 0.79
CA SER A 127 6.10 4.90 0.76
C SER A 127 6.18 6.05 -0.27
N MET A 128 7.01 5.95 -1.30
CA MET A 128 7.12 6.92 -2.39
C MET A 128 5.77 7.29 -3.02
N GLY A 129 4.85 6.34 -3.15
CA GLY A 129 3.50 6.61 -3.64
C GLY A 129 2.77 7.69 -2.84
N GLY A 130 3.13 7.86 -1.56
CA GLY A 130 2.60 8.92 -0.70
C GLY A 130 2.97 10.33 -1.17
N TRP A 131 4.16 10.53 -1.75
CA TRP A 131 4.54 11.82 -2.36
C TRP A 131 3.61 12.16 -3.51
N THR A 132 3.39 11.20 -4.39
CA THR A 132 2.50 11.35 -5.55
C THR A 132 1.06 11.65 -5.12
N CYS A 133 0.52 10.82 -4.23
CA CYS A 133 -0.88 10.93 -3.82
C CYS A 133 -1.15 12.16 -2.95
N LEU A 134 -0.22 12.55 -2.06
CA LEU A 134 -0.40 13.75 -1.25
C LEU A 134 -0.36 15.02 -2.11
N GLU A 135 0.62 15.17 -3.00
CA GLU A 135 0.69 16.34 -3.90
C GLU A 135 -0.52 16.42 -4.84
N TYR A 136 -0.95 15.28 -5.38
CA TYR A 136 -2.20 15.23 -6.15
C TYR A 136 -3.40 15.69 -5.30
N THR A 137 -3.52 15.17 -4.08
CA THR A 137 -4.65 15.48 -3.18
C THR A 137 -4.65 16.96 -2.76
N LEU A 138 -3.48 17.54 -2.50
CA LEU A 138 -3.35 18.97 -2.21
C LEU A 138 -3.76 19.84 -3.39
N SER A 139 -3.51 19.39 -4.63
CA SER A 139 -3.87 20.12 -5.85
C SER A 139 -5.33 19.93 -6.27
N PHE A 140 -5.91 18.76 -5.99
CA PHE A 140 -7.27 18.37 -6.42
C PHE A 140 -8.07 17.73 -5.27
N PRO A 141 -8.27 18.42 -4.14
CA PRO A 141 -8.86 17.81 -2.93
C PRO A 141 -10.30 17.32 -3.14
N HIS A 142 -11.07 17.96 -4.03
CA HIS A 142 -12.46 17.57 -4.33
C HIS A 142 -12.59 16.32 -5.19
N ASN A 143 -11.50 15.90 -5.87
CA ASN A 143 -11.49 14.69 -6.71
C ASN A 143 -11.13 13.43 -5.91
N VAL A 144 -10.68 13.59 -4.66
CA VAL A 144 -10.24 12.47 -3.81
C VAL A 144 -11.33 12.13 -2.80
N ARG A 145 -11.91 10.96 -2.95
CA ARG A 145 -12.97 10.44 -2.06
C ARG A 145 -12.41 9.89 -0.75
N ALA A 146 -11.25 9.27 -0.81
CA ALA A 146 -10.53 8.72 0.35
C ALA A 146 -9.04 8.62 0.06
N LEU A 147 -8.21 8.74 1.09
CA LEU A 147 -6.75 8.65 1.01
C LEU A 147 -6.24 7.61 2.02
N VAL A 148 -5.45 6.65 1.56
CA VAL A 148 -4.72 5.70 2.40
C VAL A 148 -3.23 5.96 2.24
N LEU A 149 -2.54 6.23 3.34
CA LEU A 149 -1.11 6.48 3.42
C LEU A 149 -0.44 5.35 4.22
N ALA A 150 0.13 4.38 3.51
CA ALA A 150 0.82 3.25 4.10
C ALA A 150 2.31 3.52 4.23
N SER A 151 2.81 3.55 5.47
CA SER A 151 4.23 3.77 5.79
C SER A 151 4.82 5.02 5.11
N THR A 152 4.08 6.13 5.17
CA THR A 152 4.46 7.39 4.52
C THR A 152 3.73 8.60 5.10
N CYS A 153 4.37 9.75 5.06
CA CYS A 153 3.74 11.06 5.28
C CYS A 153 3.76 11.93 4.01
N GLY A 154 4.05 11.34 2.85
CA GLY A 154 4.17 12.09 1.60
C GLY A 154 5.27 13.14 1.65
N THR A 155 4.98 14.34 1.17
CA THR A 155 5.92 15.47 1.07
C THR A 155 6.04 16.29 2.36
N ILE A 156 5.47 15.83 3.47
CA ILE A 156 5.57 16.52 4.76
C ILE A 156 7.02 16.52 5.26
N HIS A 157 7.48 17.69 5.69
CA HIS A 157 8.79 17.87 6.31
C HIS A 157 8.80 17.26 7.71
N MET A 158 9.27 16.02 7.82
CA MET A 158 9.26 15.25 9.08
C MET A 158 9.88 15.98 10.27
N PRO A 159 11.00 16.70 10.13
CA PRO A 159 11.57 17.47 11.24
C PRO A 159 10.67 18.59 11.79
N SER A 160 9.69 19.05 11.02
CA SER A 160 8.71 20.05 11.44
C SER A 160 7.49 19.45 12.16
N VAL A 161 7.36 18.11 12.19
CA VAL A 161 6.27 17.46 12.92
C VAL A 161 6.50 17.61 14.42
N ARG A 162 5.52 18.18 15.12
CA ARG A 162 5.61 18.34 16.58
C ARG A 162 5.38 16.99 17.26
N LEU A 163 6.40 16.49 17.93
CA LEU A 163 6.35 15.28 18.74
C LEU A 163 6.33 15.66 20.23
N ALA A 164 5.66 14.86 21.06
CA ALA A 164 5.67 15.01 22.50
C ALA A 164 7.10 14.87 23.07
N ASP A 165 7.90 13.99 22.47
CA ASP A 165 9.32 13.86 22.71
C ASP A 165 10.09 14.19 21.41
N PRO A 166 10.72 15.37 21.29
CA PRO A 166 11.48 15.78 20.11
C PRO A 166 12.69 14.88 19.83
N GLN A 167 13.28 14.26 20.86
CA GLN A 167 14.44 13.38 20.70
C GLN A 167 14.08 12.06 20.01
N ARG A 168 12.82 11.61 20.12
CA ARG A 168 12.34 10.33 19.59
C ARG A 168 12.66 10.11 18.11
N LEU A 169 12.55 11.16 17.29
CA LEU A 169 12.86 11.05 15.85
C LEU A 169 14.35 10.86 15.59
N THR A 170 15.20 11.54 16.35
CA THR A 170 16.66 11.41 16.25
C THR A 170 17.10 9.99 16.64
N ASP A 171 16.61 9.50 17.77
CA ASP A 171 16.94 8.17 18.28
C ASP A 171 16.45 7.07 17.33
N TRP A 172 15.23 7.24 16.81
CA TRP A 172 14.70 6.31 15.81
C TRP A 172 15.55 6.30 14.53
N ASN A 173 15.97 7.46 14.03
CA ASN A 173 16.80 7.57 12.83
C ASN A 173 18.14 6.83 12.99
N LEU A 174 18.79 6.95 14.15
CA LEU A 174 20.04 6.24 14.44
C LEU A 174 19.83 4.74 14.49
N LYS A 175 18.83 4.27 15.24
CA LYS A 175 18.47 2.85 15.34
C LYS A 175 18.10 2.27 13.97
N ALA A 176 17.24 2.96 13.22
CA ALA A 176 16.79 2.51 11.92
C ALA A 176 17.91 2.47 10.88
N ALA A 177 18.85 3.43 10.90
CA ALA A 177 20.01 3.41 10.02
C ALA A 177 20.88 2.19 10.28
N ALA A 178 21.18 1.87 11.55
CA ALA A 178 21.96 0.70 11.94
C ALA A 178 21.26 -0.61 11.52
N ALA A 179 19.96 -0.72 11.78
CA ALA A 179 19.16 -1.89 11.41
C ALA A 179 19.12 -2.11 9.90
N ARG A 180 18.89 -1.05 9.11
CA ARG A 180 18.91 -1.15 7.63
C ARG A 180 20.28 -1.58 7.09
N ALA A 181 21.37 -1.03 7.62
CA ALA A 181 22.71 -1.41 7.23
C ALA A 181 23.00 -2.89 7.56
N ASP A 182 22.53 -3.38 8.69
CA ASP A 182 22.66 -4.79 9.07
C ASP A 182 21.85 -5.70 8.14
N MET A 183 20.58 -5.39 7.89
CA MET A 183 19.75 -6.15 6.96
C MET A 183 20.41 -6.24 5.56
N GLN A 184 20.93 -5.13 5.04
CA GLN A 184 21.61 -5.10 3.75
C GLN A 184 22.83 -6.01 3.71
N ARG A 185 23.68 -6.02 4.76
CA ARG A 185 24.82 -6.95 4.84
C ARG A 185 24.40 -8.42 4.81
N ARG A 186 23.22 -8.72 5.33
CA ARG A 186 22.64 -10.09 5.33
C ARG A 186 21.82 -10.41 4.08
N GLY A 187 21.79 -9.53 3.06
CA GLY A 187 21.01 -9.71 1.84
C GLY A 187 19.50 -9.54 2.03
N ILE A 188 19.09 -8.94 3.13
CA ILE A 188 17.67 -8.65 3.42
C ILE A 188 17.32 -7.26 2.86
N SER A 189 16.23 -7.17 2.11
CA SER A 189 15.70 -5.89 1.66
C SER A 189 15.10 -5.12 2.85
N PRO A 190 15.63 -3.96 3.27
CA PRO A 190 15.10 -3.24 4.42
C PRO A 190 13.60 -2.88 4.33
N PRO A 191 13.03 -2.50 3.17
CA PRO A 191 11.59 -2.29 3.05
C PRO A 191 10.75 -3.58 3.16
N ALA A 192 11.33 -4.76 2.91
CA ALA A 192 10.67 -6.04 3.14
C ALA A 192 10.65 -6.41 4.63
N GLY A 193 11.68 -5.99 5.36
CA GLY A 193 11.82 -6.26 6.78
C GLY A 193 12.44 -7.63 7.09
N GLU A 194 13.04 -7.72 8.28
CA GLU A 194 13.70 -8.94 8.75
C GLU A 194 12.70 -10.08 9.01
N ARG A 195 11.53 -9.73 9.52
CA ARG A 195 10.47 -10.70 9.82
C ARG A 195 9.98 -11.40 8.56
N MET A 196 9.69 -10.65 7.48
CA MET A 196 9.29 -11.26 6.21
C MET A 196 10.37 -12.20 5.67
N ALA A 197 11.64 -11.79 5.73
CA ALA A 197 12.75 -12.64 5.27
C ALA A 197 12.85 -13.95 6.05
N ARG A 198 12.57 -13.93 7.36
CA ARG A 198 12.61 -15.10 8.23
C ARG A 198 11.37 -15.98 8.14
N GLU A 199 10.19 -15.39 8.20
CA GLU A 199 8.93 -16.12 8.30
C GLU A 199 8.30 -16.47 6.95
N GLN A 200 8.59 -15.66 5.92
CA GLN A 200 8.00 -15.75 4.60
C GLN A 200 9.08 -15.66 3.50
N PRO A 201 10.09 -16.58 3.47
CA PRO A 201 11.24 -16.45 2.56
C PRO A 201 10.86 -16.44 1.09
N ALA A 202 9.82 -17.17 0.69
CA ALA A 202 9.32 -17.14 -0.70
C ALA A 202 8.72 -15.77 -1.06
N LEU A 203 8.00 -15.14 -0.12
CA LEU A 203 7.44 -13.82 -0.31
C LEU A 203 8.55 -12.75 -0.36
N HIS A 204 9.56 -12.87 0.50
CA HIS A 204 10.74 -12.00 0.47
C HIS A 204 11.51 -12.13 -0.86
N PHE A 205 11.70 -13.36 -1.36
CA PHE A 205 12.30 -13.59 -2.68
C PHE A 205 11.49 -12.91 -3.80
N LEU A 206 10.16 -13.07 -3.81
CA LEU A 206 9.30 -12.43 -4.81
C LEU A 206 9.38 -10.90 -4.72
N TYR A 207 9.42 -10.33 -3.51
CA TYR A 207 9.60 -8.89 -3.30
C TYR A 207 10.90 -8.37 -3.93
N GLN A 208 12.01 -9.08 -3.71
CA GLN A 208 13.30 -8.75 -4.31
C GLN A 208 13.29 -8.92 -5.83
N ALA A 209 12.67 -10.01 -6.34
CA ALA A 209 12.56 -10.27 -7.77
C ALA A 209 11.77 -9.17 -8.49
N ILE A 210 10.63 -8.75 -7.96
CA ILE A 210 9.89 -7.59 -8.49
C ILE A 210 10.79 -6.35 -8.48
N GLY A 211 11.44 -6.06 -7.34
CA GLY A 211 12.31 -4.91 -7.21
C GLY A 211 13.50 -4.88 -8.18
N SER A 212 14.06 -6.04 -8.53
CA SER A 212 15.22 -6.13 -9.43
C SER A 212 14.90 -5.82 -10.90
N THR A 213 13.62 -5.90 -11.29
CA THR A 213 13.18 -5.74 -12.68
C THR A 213 12.44 -4.42 -12.93
N THR A 214 12.40 -3.52 -11.95
CA THR A 214 11.50 -2.34 -12.01
C THR A 214 12.13 -1.11 -12.63
N THR A 215 13.43 -0.93 -12.53
CA THR A 215 14.12 0.31 -12.93
C THR A 215 15.50 0.01 -13.52
N THR A 216 15.94 0.90 -14.42
CA THR A 216 17.31 0.92 -14.96
C THR A 216 18.14 2.07 -14.41
N PHE A 217 17.54 2.95 -13.59
CA PHE A 217 18.19 4.11 -12.97
C PHE A 217 18.61 3.83 -11.51
N ASP A 218 19.48 4.70 -10.98
CA ASP A 218 19.90 4.66 -9.58
C ASP A 218 18.75 5.11 -8.65
N ARG A 219 18.23 4.15 -7.87
CA ARG A 219 17.16 4.41 -6.89
C ARG A 219 17.62 5.24 -5.69
N GLU A 220 18.92 5.24 -5.36
CA GLU A 220 19.43 6.10 -4.29
C GLU A 220 19.42 7.57 -4.70
N GLU A 221 19.71 7.85 -5.96
CA GLU A 221 19.63 9.22 -6.48
C GLU A 221 18.17 9.69 -6.51
N LEU A 222 17.23 8.85 -6.94
CA LEU A 222 15.80 9.18 -6.84
C LEU A 222 15.37 9.39 -5.39
N ARG A 223 15.87 8.59 -4.44
CA ARG A 223 15.56 8.75 -3.01
C ARG A 223 16.04 10.10 -2.48
N LYS A 224 17.21 10.59 -2.90
CA LYS A 224 17.69 11.94 -2.54
C LYS A 224 16.76 13.02 -3.08
N ARG A 225 16.33 12.92 -4.36
CA ARG A 225 15.39 13.87 -4.99
C ARG A 225 14.05 13.89 -4.26
N ILE A 226 13.51 12.72 -3.90
CA ILE A 226 12.27 12.60 -3.13
C ILE A 226 12.41 13.27 -1.76
N ARG A 227 13.51 13.03 -1.04
CA ARG A 227 13.76 13.67 0.26
C ARG A 227 13.84 15.19 0.14
N ALA A 228 14.44 15.71 -0.94
CA ALA A 228 14.49 17.15 -1.21
C ALA A 228 13.10 17.78 -1.43
N MET A 229 12.08 16.96 -1.79
CA MET A 229 10.68 17.42 -1.90
C MET A 229 9.92 17.39 -0.57
N ALA A 230 10.45 16.80 0.49
CA ALA A 230 9.81 16.76 1.81
C ALA A 230 9.91 18.14 2.50
N THR A 231 9.22 19.12 1.94
CA THR A 231 9.27 20.54 2.36
C THR A 231 7.94 21.09 2.86
N ARG A 232 6.84 20.32 2.70
CA ARG A 232 5.51 20.78 3.12
C ARG A 232 5.43 20.88 4.64
N PRO A 233 4.99 22.01 5.19
CA PRO A 233 4.72 22.09 6.62
C PRO A 233 3.55 21.18 6.99
N PRO A 234 3.56 20.52 8.17
CA PRO A 234 2.48 19.61 8.58
C PRO A 234 1.09 20.22 8.56
N GLU A 235 1.00 21.54 8.75
CA GLU A 235 -0.26 22.30 8.80
C GLU A 235 -1.08 22.23 7.49
N VAL A 236 -0.45 21.94 6.33
CA VAL A 236 -1.16 21.80 5.06
C VAL A 236 -2.20 20.69 5.10
N LEU A 237 -2.00 19.70 5.99
CA LEU A 237 -2.92 18.58 6.17
C LEU A 237 -4.30 19.01 6.70
N ARG A 238 -4.39 20.16 7.36
CA ARG A 238 -5.67 20.71 7.86
C ARG A 238 -6.67 21.04 6.76
N ASN A 239 -6.16 21.25 5.55
CA ASN A 239 -6.98 21.55 4.37
C ASN A 239 -7.55 20.29 3.69
N LEU A 240 -7.17 19.11 4.16
CA LEU A 240 -7.59 17.83 3.59
C LEU A 240 -8.77 17.27 4.39
N ALA A 241 -9.98 17.54 3.91
CA ALA A 241 -11.23 17.15 4.59
C ALA A 241 -11.68 15.71 4.26
N MET A 242 -11.13 15.08 3.23
CA MET A 242 -11.50 13.72 2.88
C MET A 242 -11.09 12.73 3.97
N PRO A 243 -11.83 11.62 4.12
CA PRO A 243 -11.40 10.51 4.96
C PRO A 243 -9.98 10.07 4.65
N THR A 244 -9.14 9.97 5.66
CA THR A 244 -7.74 9.53 5.51
C THR A 244 -7.43 8.42 6.50
N LEU A 245 -6.72 7.40 6.03
CA LEU A 245 -6.24 6.29 6.83
C LEU A 245 -4.72 6.20 6.72
N PHE A 246 -4.03 6.37 7.85
CA PHE A 246 -2.63 6.00 7.97
C PHE A 246 -2.53 4.54 8.39
N ILE A 247 -1.68 3.75 7.71
CA ILE A 247 -1.38 2.37 8.08
C ILE A 247 0.14 2.25 8.24
N THR A 248 0.60 1.77 9.39
CA THR A 248 2.02 1.58 9.68
C THR A 248 2.29 0.20 10.27
N GLY A 249 3.47 -0.34 10.02
CA GLY A 249 3.96 -1.50 10.75
C GLY A 249 4.76 -1.04 11.98
N ASP A 250 4.64 -1.74 13.09
CA ASP A 250 5.37 -1.39 14.33
C ASP A 250 6.88 -1.68 14.26
N GLU A 251 7.30 -2.54 13.31
CA GLU A 251 8.70 -2.86 13.02
C GLU A 251 9.28 -2.07 11.82
N ASP A 252 8.59 -1.04 11.34
CA ASP A 252 9.04 -0.25 10.20
C ASP A 252 10.35 0.50 10.53
N MET A 253 11.41 0.21 9.77
CA MET A 253 12.72 0.86 9.86
C MET A 253 13.00 1.82 8.70
N SER A 254 12.00 2.12 7.87
CA SER A 254 12.10 3.06 6.74
C SER A 254 11.26 4.31 6.93
N TYR A 255 10.15 4.20 7.68
CA TYR A 255 9.27 5.29 8.08
C TYR A 255 8.98 5.18 9.59
N PRO A 256 9.16 6.26 10.38
CA PRO A 256 8.86 6.22 11.81
C PRO A 256 7.36 6.04 12.06
N PRO A 257 6.89 4.90 12.62
CA PRO A 257 5.45 4.64 12.74
C PRO A 257 4.69 5.70 13.54
N PHE A 258 5.32 6.24 14.58
CA PHE A 258 4.74 7.26 15.48
C PHE A 258 4.50 8.63 14.81
N LEU A 259 5.04 8.88 13.62
CA LEU A 259 4.74 10.12 12.88
C LEU A 259 3.28 10.17 12.43
N SER A 260 2.70 9.03 12.09
CA SER A 260 1.28 8.97 11.72
C SER A 260 0.36 9.40 12.88
N ASP A 261 0.71 9.03 14.12
CA ASP A 261 -0.02 9.46 15.33
C ASP A 261 0.07 10.98 15.55
N ALA A 262 1.21 11.59 15.20
CA ALA A 262 1.41 13.03 15.32
C ALA A 262 0.74 13.82 14.18
N LEU A 263 0.58 13.23 13.00
CA LEU A 263 0.00 13.86 11.81
C LEU A 263 -1.52 13.75 11.75
N ALA A 264 -2.09 12.61 12.15
CA ALA A 264 -3.51 12.37 12.07
C ALA A 264 -4.38 13.43 12.78
N PRO A 265 -4.03 13.96 13.95
CA PRO A 265 -4.79 15.02 14.60
C PRO A 265 -4.85 16.34 13.82
N LEU A 266 -3.98 16.54 12.83
CA LEU A 266 -4.01 17.71 11.96
C LEU A 266 -5.08 17.61 10.88
N MET A 267 -5.61 16.42 10.62
CA MET A 267 -6.60 16.16 9.58
C MET A 267 -7.97 15.91 10.22
N PRO A 268 -9.06 16.56 9.73
CA PRO A 268 -10.38 16.45 10.36
C PRO A 268 -10.96 15.03 10.43
N ASN A 269 -10.62 14.19 9.45
CA ASN A 269 -11.20 12.86 9.26
C ASN A 269 -10.13 11.76 9.14
N ALA A 270 -8.99 11.90 9.81
CA ALA A 270 -7.93 10.89 9.78
C ALA A 270 -8.07 9.85 10.89
N LYS A 271 -7.58 8.64 10.58
CA LYS A 271 -7.39 7.52 11.51
C LYS A 271 -6.00 6.94 11.32
N VAL A 272 -5.48 6.32 12.38
CA VAL A 272 -4.23 5.56 12.34
C VAL A 272 -4.53 4.13 12.70
N GLU A 273 -3.98 3.21 11.94
CA GLU A 273 -3.97 1.78 12.22
C GLU A 273 -2.52 1.30 12.22
N GLN A 274 -2.05 0.75 13.33
CA GLN A 274 -0.75 0.15 13.43
C GLN A 274 -0.88 -1.37 13.36
N VAL A 275 -0.13 -1.98 12.44
CA VAL A 275 -0.12 -3.43 12.26
C VAL A 275 1.06 -4.02 13.02
N HIS A 276 0.74 -4.90 13.97
CA HIS A 276 1.72 -5.59 14.79
C HIS A 276 2.53 -6.59 13.96
N GLU A 277 3.80 -6.75 14.29
CA GLU A 277 4.72 -7.66 13.62
C GLU A 277 4.81 -7.40 12.10
N ALA A 278 4.82 -6.15 11.70
CA ALA A 278 4.91 -5.71 10.32
C ALA A 278 5.99 -4.62 10.14
N GLY A 279 6.73 -4.72 9.05
CA GLY A 279 7.72 -3.74 8.65
C GLY A 279 7.14 -2.66 7.73
N HIS A 280 7.97 -2.15 6.82
CA HIS A 280 7.62 -1.04 5.92
C HIS A 280 6.59 -1.42 4.85
N SER A 281 6.59 -2.67 4.41
CA SER A 281 5.73 -3.14 3.32
C SER A 281 4.51 -3.91 3.86
N VAL A 282 3.77 -3.30 4.80
CA VAL A 282 2.59 -3.89 5.46
C VAL A 282 1.61 -4.52 4.46
N TYR A 283 1.32 -3.81 3.35
CA TYR A 283 0.41 -4.25 2.30
C TYR A 283 0.86 -5.55 1.62
N TYR A 284 2.15 -5.83 1.67
CA TYR A 284 2.77 -6.98 1.03
C TYR A 284 2.95 -8.16 2.01
N GLU A 285 3.51 -7.91 3.18
CA GLU A 285 3.83 -8.94 4.18
C GLU A 285 2.65 -9.34 5.06
N ARG A 286 1.70 -8.44 5.29
CA ARG A 286 0.46 -8.65 6.07
C ARG A 286 -0.77 -8.32 5.21
N ALA A 287 -0.79 -8.78 3.96
CA ALA A 287 -1.78 -8.41 2.97
C ALA A 287 -3.23 -8.63 3.42
N SER A 288 -3.52 -9.73 4.12
CA SER A 288 -4.87 -10.01 4.64
C SER A 288 -5.33 -8.93 5.62
N ILE A 289 -4.44 -8.53 6.56
CA ILE A 289 -4.74 -7.48 7.55
C ILE A 289 -4.90 -6.14 6.84
N PHE A 290 -3.97 -5.79 5.97
CA PHE A 290 -4.02 -4.56 5.18
C PHE A 290 -5.32 -4.45 4.38
N ASN A 291 -5.69 -5.50 3.65
CA ASN A 291 -6.89 -5.54 2.84
C ASN A 291 -8.16 -5.38 3.68
N GLN A 292 -8.21 -5.98 4.87
CA GLN A 292 -9.33 -5.83 5.80
C GLN A 292 -9.43 -4.40 6.35
N LEU A 293 -8.29 -3.78 6.72
CA LEU A 293 -8.25 -2.40 7.22
C LEU A 293 -8.74 -1.42 6.15
N VAL A 294 -8.18 -1.50 4.94
CA VAL A 294 -8.59 -0.66 3.79
C VAL A 294 -10.05 -0.94 3.43
N GLY A 295 -10.47 -2.20 3.35
CA GLY A 295 -11.85 -2.57 3.02
C GLY A 295 -12.87 -2.02 4.02
N ARG A 296 -12.62 -2.15 5.33
CA ARG A 296 -13.48 -1.55 6.38
C ARG A 296 -13.50 -0.03 6.31
N PHE A 297 -12.35 0.58 6.08
CA PHE A 297 -12.24 2.04 5.97
C PHE A 297 -13.06 2.58 4.80
N LEU A 298 -12.99 1.95 3.64
CA LEU A 298 -13.75 2.35 2.45
C LEU A 298 -15.26 2.09 2.62
N ALA A 299 -15.65 0.92 3.17
CA ALA A 299 -17.05 0.55 3.38
C ALA A 299 -17.78 1.43 4.42
N ALA A 300 -17.10 1.90 5.46
CA ALA A 300 -17.69 2.73 6.53
C ALA A 300 -18.22 4.09 6.04
N ARG A 301 -18.01 4.45 4.78
CA ARG A 301 -18.39 5.74 4.17
C ARG A 301 -19.55 5.62 3.16
N GLY A 302 -20.35 4.56 3.25
CA GLY A 302 -21.61 4.44 2.47
C GLY A 302 -21.41 3.99 1.03
N GLU A 303 -20.29 3.35 0.71
CA GLU A 303 -19.94 2.84 -0.61
C GLU A 303 -20.24 1.34 -0.69
N GLY A 304 -21.49 0.97 -0.88
CA GLY A 304 -21.91 -0.41 -0.98
C GLY A 304 -23.36 -0.63 -0.63
N ARG A 305 -24.24 0.25 -1.08
CA ARG A 305 -25.67 -0.05 -1.22
C ARG A 305 -26.07 0.00 -2.68
#